data_032fded03aa2fbed0f992da8fb6bec6c
#
_entry.id   032fded03aa2fbed0f992da8fb6bec6c
#
_cell.length_a   1.000
_cell.length_b   1.000
_cell.length_c   1.000
_cell.angle_alpha   90.00
_cell.angle_beta   90.00
_cell.angle_gamma   90.00
#
_symmetry.space_group_name_H-M   'P 1'
#
loop_
_entity.id
_entity.type
_entity.pdbx_description
1 polymer ?
#
loop_
_entity_poly.entity_id
_entity_poly.type
_entity_poly.pdbx_seq_one_letter_code
_entity_poly.pdbx_strand_id
1 'polypeptide(L)'
;MTASAPAPDRARTLAVAGLLLGITLAALESSVIATAMPTVIRELGGQHLYALPFAVYLLTSTITSPLWGRASDLLGRKRLYLAGIIIFLLGSMLCGVAGSMTALIAARALQGIGAGSVQTLTFTLVGEMFTLEQRARVQGFFSGVWGIAGLVGPLVGGLIVDHASWRWVFYLNLPFGIPAVLLALRYLPSTRPQREGRAQIDWLGALLFTLGSGLLIWGLEFKLWWLALLSVGVLAGALWVESRHPSPLLPMKNLRAVLPRVGVLGNLLAGAAYFGTIAYLPLFAQGVSGQGATAAGVILTPMLLGWTGTSILAARLIGRLGTTRLTLWGFNILVVAFVLFAVLAHAPLWVISAVGFVAGSGMGFSMFTLLLAVQQATAKADLGAVTSAILFSRQMGGAVGTALMGTLIGEAAISSGGGALASGLQRAFVLALVLVVVAWVLAQTLRKVPALGGTGAQSAD
;
A
#
# COMPACT_ATOMS: atom_id res chain seq x y z
N MET A 1 -25.27 22.71 21.36
CA MET A 1 -25.04 21.50 20.53
C MET A 1 -26.15 21.41 19.51
N THR A 2 -25.99 21.98 18.32
CA THR A 2 -26.95 21.84 17.23
C THR A 2 -26.43 20.66 16.38
N ALA A 3 -27.02 19.49 16.57
CA ALA A 3 -26.82 18.36 15.67
C ALA A 3 -27.24 18.81 14.26
N SER A 4 -26.30 18.84 13.30
CA SER A 4 -26.62 19.11 11.92
C SER A 4 -27.59 18.02 11.45
N ALA A 5 -28.71 18.45 10.86
CA ALA A 5 -29.72 17.55 10.31
C ALA A 5 -29.05 16.51 9.37
N PRO A 6 -29.44 15.22 9.42
CA PRO A 6 -28.87 14.20 8.55
C PRO A 6 -29.08 14.64 7.10
N ALA A 7 -27.99 14.66 6.32
CA ALA A 7 -28.05 14.97 4.90
C ALA A 7 -29.01 13.98 4.22
N PRO A 8 -29.85 14.42 3.25
CA PRO A 8 -30.75 13.53 2.54
C PRO A 8 -29.94 12.38 1.92
N ASP A 9 -30.50 11.18 1.87
CA ASP A 9 -29.84 9.93 1.42
C ASP A 9 -29.08 10.09 0.08
N ARG A 10 -29.61 10.91 -0.82
CA ARG A 10 -28.97 11.20 -2.11
C ARG A 10 -27.65 11.96 -1.97
N ALA A 11 -27.56 12.93 -1.05
CA ALA A 11 -26.31 13.67 -0.84
C ALA A 11 -25.24 12.79 -0.20
N ARG A 12 -25.61 11.90 0.71
CA ARG A 12 -24.71 10.88 1.28
C ARG A 12 -24.19 9.91 0.24
N THR A 13 -25.05 9.42 -0.64
CA THR A 13 -24.68 8.51 -1.74
C THR A 13 -23.69 9.18 -2.68
N LEU A 14 -23.91 10.45 -3.04
CA LEU A 14 -22.99 11.21 -3.90
C LEU A 14 -21.66 11.54 -3.22
N ALA A 15 -21.66 11.77 -1.91
CA ALA A 15 -20.44 11.92 -1.13
C ALA A 15 -19.61 10.60 -1.16
N VAL A 16 -20.26 9.45 -0.94
CA VAL A 16 -19.59 8.12 -1.05
C VAL A 16 -19.06 7.89 -2.45
N ALA A 17 -19.82 8.23 -3.49
CA ALA A 17 -19.35 8.12 -4.88
C ALA A 17 -18.09 8.96 -5.12
N GLY A 18 -18.01 10.18 -4.57
CA GLY A 18 -16.80 11.00 -4.61
C GLY A 18 -15.60 10.35 -3.89
N LEU A 19 -15.85 9.72 -2.74
CA LEU A 19 -14.80 8.96 -2.00
C LEU A 19 -14.37 7.70 -2.76
N LEU A 20 -15.31 6.98 -3.39
CA LEU A 20 -15.03 5.81 -4.24
C LEU A 20 -14.18 6.18 -5.45
N LEU A 21 -14.51 7.28 -6.14
CA LEU A 21 -13.69 7.79 -7.24
C LEU A 21 -12.28 8.20 -6.76
N GLY A 22 -12.17 8.81 -5.58
CA GLY A 22 -10.87 9.12 -4.98
C GLY A 22 -10.04 7.88 -4.69
N ILE A 23 -10.63 6.82 -4.11
CA ILE A 23 -9.90 5.57 -3.86
C ILE A 23 -9.54 4.85 -5.17
N THR A 24 -10.35 5.03 -6.23
CA THR A 24 -10.06 4.48 -7.56
C THR A 24 -8.74 5.02 -8.11
N LEU A 25 -8.41 6.30 -7.86
CA LEU A 25 -7.11 6.88 -8.25
C LEU A 25 -5.94 6.08 -7.66
N ALA A 26 -5.97 5.84 -6.33
CA ALA A 26 -4.91 5.09 -5.67
C ALA A 26 -4.85 3.61 -6.12
N ALA A 27 -6.01 3.01 -6.37
CA ALA A 27 -6.11 1.62 -6.81
C ALA A 27 -5.61 1.42 -8.24
N LEU A 28 -5.99 2.29 -9.18
CA LEU A 28 -5.49 2.27 -10.56
C LEU A 28 -4.00 2.55 -10.61
N GLU A 29 -3.54 3.57 -9.88
CA GLU A 29 -2.14 3.95 -9.84
C GLU A 29 -1.23 2.78 -9.43
N SER A 30 -1.62 2.03 -8.39
CA SER A 30 -0.83 0.90 -7.89
C SER A 30 -0.72 -0.27 -8.87
N SER A 31 -1.66 -0.40 -9.80
CA SER A 31 -1.73 -1.53 -10.74
C SER A 31 -1.24 -1.17 -12.15
N VAL A 32 -1.54 0.05 -12.63
CA VAL A 32 -1.27 0.46 -14.02
C VAL A 32 0.20 0.87 -14.22
N ILE A 33 0.83 1.54 -13.25
CA ILE A 33 2.20 2.03 -13.38
C ILE A 33 3.21 0.90 -13.60
N ALA A 34 3.02 -0.26 -12.96
CA ALA A 34 3.94 -1.38 -13.06
C ALA A 34 4.05 -1.91 -14.50
N THR A 35 2.96 -1.87 -15.27
CA THR A 35 2.93 -2.32 -16.67
C THR A 35 3.65 -1.35 -17.60
N ALA A 36 3.68 -0.07 -17.27
CA ALA A 36 4.30 0.98 -18.06
C ALA A 36 5.83 1.08 -17.85
N MET A 37 6.33 0.77 -16.65
CA MET A 37 7.73 1.02 -16.28
C MET A 37 8.78 0.40 -17.20
N PRO A 38 8.65 -0.85 -17.70
CA PRO A 38 9.62 -1.40 -18.65
C PRO A 38 9.73 -0.58 -19.96
N THR A 39 8.60 0.00 -20.41
CA THR A 39 8.59 0.88 -21.60
C THR A 39 9.14 2.26 -21.26
N VAL A 40 8.82 2.81 -20.09
CA VAL A 40 9.35 4.09 -19.60
C VAL A 40 10.88 4.08 -19.57
N ILE A 41 11.50 3.03 -19.01
CA ILE A 41 12.97 2.95 -18.96
C ILE A 41 13.61 2.77 -20.32
N ARG A 42 12.93 2.13 -21.29
CA ARG A 42 13.43 2.04 -22.67
C ARG A 42 13.43 3.40 -23.36
N GLU A 43 12.45 4.26 -23.06
CA GLU A 43 12.31 5.58 -23.69
C GLU A 43 13.14 6.67 -22.96
N LEU A 44 13.08 6.73 -21.63
CA LEU A 44 13.75 7.77 -20.84
C LEU A 44 15.16 7.38 -20.39
N GLY A 45 15.55 6.11 -20.55
CA GLY A 45 16.77 5.58 -19.98
C GLY A 45 16.70 5.40 -18.46
N GLY A 46 17.85 5.26 -17.80
CA GLY A 46 17.93 5.22 -16.35
C GLY A 46 17.51 3.85 -15.74
N GLN A 47 17.99 2.73 -16.32
CA GLN A 47 17.72 1.37 -15.79
C GLN A 47 18.05 1.24 -14.31
N HIS A 48 19.10 1.93 -13.85
CA HIS A 48 19.51 1.98 -12.44
C HIS A 48 18.49 2.70 -11.54
N LEU A 49 17.55 3.44 -12.10
CA LEU A 49 16.51 4.17 -11.36
C LEU A 49 15.14 3.45 -11.38
N TYR A 50 15.08 2.19 -11.90
CA TYR A 50 13.80 1.47 -12.10
C TYR A 50 12.92 1.43 -10.85
N ALA A 51 13.51 1.19 -9.68
CA ALA A 51 12.78 1.06 -8.43
C ALA A 51 12.28 2.41 -7.87
N LEU A 52 12.99 3.50 -8.15
CA LEU A 52 12.73 4.80 -7.51
C LEU A 52 11.33 5.37 -7.76
N PRO A 53 10.73 5.33 -8.96
CA PRO A 53 9.36 5.81 -9.18
C PRO A 53 8.32 5.12 -8.28
N PHE A 54 8.49 3.82 -8.00
CA PHE A 54 7.62 3.07 -7.08
C PHE A 54 7.92 3.42 -5.62
N ALA A 55 9.20 3.33 -5.25
CA ALA A 55 9.66 3.52 -3.88
C ALA A 55 9.36 4.94 -3.38
N VAL A 56 9.63 5.97 -4.19
CA VAL A 56 9.39 7.38 -3.82
C VAL A 56 7.90 7.67 -3.68
N TYR A 57 7.05 7.16 -4.57
CA TYR A 57 5.61 7.30 -4.44
C TYR A 57 5.09 6.65 -3.14
N LEU A 58 5.46 5.39 -2.87
CA LEU A 58 5.07 4.69 -1.65
C LEU A 58 5.60 5.39 -0.41
N LEU A 59 6.85 5.85 -0.44
CA LEU A 59 7.48 6.56 0.67
C LEU A 59 6.74 7.86 0.98
N THR A 60 6.54 8.73 -0.03
CA THR A 60 5.91 10.04 0.18
C THR A 60 4.45 9.91 0.58
N SER A 61 3.70 8.95 0.00
CA SER A 61 2.32 8.70 0.42
C SER A 61 2.23 8.22 1.86
N THR A 62 3.15 7.35 2.26
CA THR A 62 3.20 6.76 3.59
C THR A 62 3.54 7.79 4.66
N ILE A 63 4.61 8.57 4.46
CA ILE A 63 5.09 9.55 5.43
C ILE A 63 4.08 10.68 5.61
N THR A 64 3.45 11.12 4.52
CA THR A 64 2.49 12.21 4.57
C THR A 64 1.12 11.80 5.11
N SER A 65 0.78 10.51 5.11
CA SER A 65 -0.51 10.01 5.61
C SER A 65 -0.84 10.45 7.05
N PRO A 66 0.06 10.28 8.05
CA PRO A 66 -0.20 10.76 9.40
C PRO A 66 -0.29 12.29 9.49
N LEU A 67 0.51 13.00 8.68
CA LEU A 67 0.49 14.47 8.62
C LEU A 67 -0.86 14.97 8.10
N TRP A 68 -1.39 14.36 7.02
CA TRP A 68 -2.71 14.67 6.50
C TRP A 68 -3.81 14.37 7.50
N GLY A 69 -3.73 13.26 8.23
CA GLY A 69 -4.67 12.91 9.29
C GLY A 69 -4.74 14.02 10.34
N ARG A 70 -3.59 14.39 10.91
CA ARG A 70 -3.49 15.44 11.92
C ARG A 70 -3.87 16.83 11.41
N ALA A 71 -3.35 17.22 10.25
CA ALA A 71 -3.71 18.50 9.64
C ALA A 71 -5.21 18.59 9.37
N SER A 72 -5.87 17.48 9.06
CA SER A 72 -7.31 17.44 8.80
C SER A 72 -8.16 17.71 10.05
N ASP A 73 -7.66 17.31 11.22
CA ASP A 73 -8.32 17.62 12.50
C ASP A 73 -8.28 19.12 12.80
N LEU A 74 -7.24 19.84 12.33
CA LEU A 74 -7.04 21.27 12.56
C LEU A 74 -7.68 22.17 11.49
N LEU A 75 -7.58 21.79 10.22
CA LEU A 75 -7.97 22.62 9.07
C LEU A 75 -9.29 22.19 8.42
N GLY A 76 -9.83 21.06 8.88
CA GLY A 76 -11.07 20.48 8.37
C GLY A 76 -10.82 19.44 7.26
N ARG A 77 -11.47 18.29 7.39
CA ARG A 77 -11.21 17.08 6.57
C ARG A 77 -11.52 17.26 5.11
N LYS A 78 -12.66 17.91 4.79
CA LYS A 78 -13.05 18.18 3.39
C LYS A 78 -12.00 19.00 2.64
N ARG A 79 -11.47 20.06 3.26
CA ARG A 79 -10.48 20.95 2.62
C ARG A 79 -9.20 20.20 2.30
N LEU A 80 -8.73 19.38 3.25
CA LEU A 80 -7.46 18.64 3.05
C LEU A 80 -7.64 17.43 2.13
N TYR A 81 -8.80 16.80 2.10
CA TYR A 81 -9.13 15.79 1.10
C TYR A 81 -9.09 16.35 -0.32
N LEU A 82 -9.70 17.52 -0.53
CA LEU A 82 -9.68 18.20 -1.84
C LEU A 82 -8.26 18.62 -2.23
N ALA A 83 -7.49 19.21 -1.30
CA ALA A 83 -6.10 19.55 -1.56
C ALA A 83 -5.29 18.30 -1.96
N GLY A 84 -5.50 17.19 -1.28
CA GLY A 84 -4.83 15.92 -1.59
C GLY A 84 -5.13 15.40 -2.99
N ILE A 85 -6.41 15.39 -3.41
CA ILE A 85 -6.77 14.97 -4.78
C ILE A 85 -6.15 15.92 -5.82
N ILE A 86 -6.18 17.24 -5.58
CA ILE A 86 -5.59 18.21 -6.50
C ILE A 86 -4.08 18.00 -6.63
N ILE A 87 -3.37 17.82 -5.52
CA ILE A 87 -1.93 17.53 -5.52
C ILE A 87 -1.65 16.22 -6.26
N PHE A 88 -2.46 15.18 -6.03
CA PHE A 88 -2.34 13.91 -6.74
C PHE A 88 -2.48 14.09 -8.25
N LEU A 89 -3.52 14.80 -8.71
CA LEU A 89 -3.77 15.03 -10.13
C LEU A 89 -2.68 15.90 -10.78
N LEU A 90 -2.20 16.93 -10.09
CA LEU A 90 -1.06 17.73 -10.57
C LEU A 90 0.20 16.86 -10.71
N GLY A 91 0.51 16.05 -9.71
CA GLY A 91 1.62 15.08 -9.78
C GLY A 91 1.45 14.11 -10.95
N SER A 92 0.22 13.60 -11.17
CA SER A 92 -0.09 12.71 -12.29
C SER A 92 0.14 13.37 -13.65
N MET A 93 -0.33 14.61 -13.84
CA MET A 93 -0.08 15.36 -15.08
C MET A 93 1.41 15.60 -15.30
N LEU A 94 2.16 15.96 -14.25
CA LEU A 94 3.61 16.13 -14.33
C LEU A 94 4.34 14.83 -14.69
N CYS A 95 3.87 13.68 -14.20
CA CYS A 95 4.39 12.37 -14.62
C CYS A 95 4.18 12.15 -16.12
N GLY A 96 3.00 12.50 -16.65
CA GLY A 96 2.68 12.34 -18.07
C GLY A 96 3.51 13.22 -19.02
N VAL A 97 3.98 14.40 -18.58
CA VAL A 97 4.84 15.28 -19.37
C VAL A 97 6.34 15.10 -19.08
N ALA A 98 6.71 14.13 -18.22
CA ALA A 98 8.10 13.93 -17.84
C ALA A 98 8.98 13.58 -19.06
N GLY A 99 10.05 14.34 -19.25
CA GLY A 99 11.05 14.15 -20.31
C GLY A 99 12.32 13.44 -19.84
N SER A 100 12.42 13.09 -18.55
CA SER A 100 13.53 12.35 -17.96
C SER A 100 13.08 11.51 -16.79
N MET A 101 13.85 10.47 -16.44
CA MET A 101 13.56 9.62 -15.28
C MET A 101 13.58 10.43 -13.98
N THR A 102 14.50 11.38 -13.83
CA THR A 102 14.56 12.26 -12.65
C THR A 102 13.32 13.13 -12.51
N ALA A 103 12.83 13.71 -13.62
CA ALA A 103 11.58 14.48 -13.63
C ALA A 103 10.38 13.59 -13.25
N LEU A 104 10.33 12.36 -13.76
CA LEU A 104 9.30 11.39 -13.41
C LEU A 104 9.33 11.08 -11.90
N ILE A 105 10.51 10.81 -11.32
CA ILE A 105 10.67 10.53 -9.89
C ILE A 105 10.19 11.71 -9.03
N ALA A 106 10.56 12.95 -9.41
CA ALA A 106 10.10 14.15 -8.70
C ALA A 106 8.57 14.33 -8.77
N ALA A 107 7.98 14.09 -9.94
CA ALA A 107 6.54 14.13 -10.13
C ALA A 107 5.83 13.02 -9.33
N ARG A 108 6.43 11.83 -9.25
CA ARG A 108 5.96 10.70 -8.42
C ARG A 108 5.97 11.03 -6.92
N ALA A 109 6.99 11.78 -6.46
CA ALA A 109 7.01 12.26 -5.07
C ALA A 109 5.80 13.16 -4.78
N LEU A 110 5.51 14.12 -5.66
CA LEU A 110 4.36 15.00 -5.52
C LEU A 110 3.03 14.22 -5.56
N GLN A 111 2.90 13.28 -6.50
CA GLN A 111 1.72 12.43 -6.62
C GLN A 111 1.51 11.58 -5.36
N GLY A 112 2.57 11.02 -4.77
CA GLY A 112 2.54 10.26 -3.53
C GLY A 112 2.07 11.11 -2.34
N ILE A 113 2.51 12.37 -2.23
CA ILE A 113 2.01 13.30 -1.18
C ILE A 113 0.48 13.41 -1.25
N GLY A 114 -0.08 13.59 -2.44
CA GLY A 114 -1.53 13.63 -2.65
C GLY A 114 -2.22 12.30 -2.31
N ALA A 115 -1.62 11.18 -2.70
CA ALA A 115 -2.13 9.84 -2.42
C ALA A 115 -2.27 9.56 -0.92
N GLY A 116 -1.29 10.01 -0.10
CA GLY A 116 -1.34 9.89 1.36
C GLY A 116 -2.58 10.55 1.96
N SER A 117 -2.95 11.73 1.45
CA SER A 117 -4.20 12.42 1.85
C SER A 117 -5.43 11.62 1.44
N VAL A 118 -5.51 11.23 0.16
CA VAL A 118 -6.69 10.54 -0.39
C VAL A 118 -6.97 9.26 0.38
N GLN A 119 -5.96 8.42 0.62
CA GLN A 119 -6.13 7.18 1.37
C GLN A 119 -6.56 7.44 2.80
N THR A 120 -5.82 8.25 3.54
CA THR A 120 -6.08 8.50 4.98
C THR A 120 -7.43 9.14 5.21
N LEU A 121 -7.74 10.20 4.46
CA LEU A 121 -8.95 10.97 4.70
C LEU A 121 -10.22 10.28 4.16
N THR A 122 -10.11 9.43 3.14
CA THR A 122 -11.25 8.59 2.72
C THR A 122 -11.74 7.71 3.88
N PHE A 123 -10.84 6.95 4.52
CA PHE A 123 -11.22 6.10 5.66
C PHE A 123 -11.70 6.91 6.86
N THR A 124 -11.10 8.07 7.10
CA THR A 124 -11.49 8.96 8.19
C THR A 124 -12.88 9.56 7.97
N LEU A 125 -13.17 10.06 6.77
CA LEU A 125 -14.48 10.62 6.40
C LEU A 125 -15.59 9.57 6.48
N VAL A 126 -15.33 8.34 5.99
CA VAL A 126 -16.27 7.23 6.15
C VAL A 126 -16.50 6.92 7.63
N GLY A 127 -15.43 6.94 8.43
CA GLY A 127 -15.52 6.76 9.88
C GLY A 127 -16.41 7.79 10.58
N GLU A 128 -16.51 9.04 10.09
CA GLU A 128 -17.35 10.07 10.65
C GLU A 128 -18.78 10.07 10.10
N MET A 129 -18.93 9.74 8.83
CA MET A 129 -20.23 9.83 8.14
C MET A 129 -21.16 8.66 8.42
N PHE A 130 -20.62 7.52 8.87
CA PHE A 130 -21.36 6.26 8.93
C PHE A 130 -21.27 5.55 10.29
N THR A 131 -22.35 4.84 10.66
CA THR A 131 -22.35 3.92 11.80
C THR A 131 -21.44 2.71 11.51
N LEU A 132 -21.09 1.94 12.53
CA LEU A 132 -20.20 0.77 12.39
C LEU A 132 -20.70 -0.21 11.31
N GLU A 133 -21.99 -0.51 11.28
CA GLU A 133 -22.62 -1.42 10.31
C GLU A 133 -22.56 -0.86 8.87
N GLN A 134 -22.84 0.44 8.72
CA GLN A 134 -22.78 1.12 7.43
C GLN A 134 -21.33 1.20 6.91
N ARG A 135 -20.34 1.38 7.80
CA ARG A 135 -18.91 1.36 7.44
C ARG A 135 -18.51 0.05 6.79
N ALA A 136 -18.97 -1.09 7.33
CA ALA A 136 -18.66 -2.40 6.76
C ALA A 136 -19.16 -2.52 5.31
N ARG A 137 -20.35 -2.00 5.02
CA ARG A 137 -20.89 -1.97 3.65
C ARG A 137 -20.07 -1.06 2.73
N VAL A 138 -19.72 0.15 3.17
CA VAL A 138 -18.91 1.09 2.37
C VAL A 138 -17.51 0.53 2.13
N GLN A 139 -16.89 -0.10 3.13
CA GLN A 139 -15.60 -0.80 2.95
C GLN A 139 -15.69 -1.96 1.96
N GLY A 140 -16.85 -2.64 1.89
CA GLY A 140 -17.11 -3.63 0.83
C GLY A 140 -17.02 -3.04 -0.57
N PHE A 141 -17.57 -1.83 -0.78
CA PHE A 141 -17.42 -1.12 -2.06
C PHE A 141 -15.97 -0.72 -2.34
N PHE A 142 -15.20 -0.28 -1.35
CA PHE A 142 -13.78 -0.01 -1.53
C PHE A 142 -13.00 -1.25 -1.93
N SER A 143 -13.28 -2.40 -1.29
CA SER A 143 -12.67 -3.67 -1.69
C SER A 143 -13.04 -4.05 -3.13
N GLY A 144 -14.29 -3.80 -3.53
CA GLY A 144 -14.74 -3.97 -4.92
C GLY A 144 -13.96 -3.11 -5.91
N VAL A 145 -13.72 -1.83 -5.58
CA VAL A 145 -12.90 -0.92 -6.40
C VAL A 145 -11.47 -1.44 -6.55
N TRP A 146 -10.84 -1.88 -5.47
CA TRP A 146 -9.51 -2.50 -5.51
C TRP A 146 -9.49 -3.78 -6.35
N GLY A 147 -10.55 -4.61 -6.25
CA GLY A 147 -10.70 -5.81 -7.07
C GLY A 147 -10.83 -5.50 -8.56
N ILE A 148 -11.67 -4.53 -8.91
CA ILE A 148 -11.87 -4.08 -10.30
C ILE A 148 -10.57 -3.43 -10.83
N ALA A 149 -9.95 -2.54 -10.06
CA ALA A 149 -8.68 -1.91 -10.45
C ALA A 149 -7.57 -2.95 -10.62
N GLY A 150 -7.54 -3.99 -9.79
CA GLY A 150 -6.60 -5.10 -9.90
C GLY A 150 -6.78 -5.94 -11.16
N LEU A 151 -8.01 -6.08 -11.65
CA LEU A 151 -8.32 -6.80 -12.89
C LEU A 151 -8.14 -5.92 -14.12
N VAL A 152 -8.76 -4.73 -14.09
CA VAL A 152 -8.86 -3.83 -15.24
C VAL A 152 -7.60 -2.97 -15.41
N GLY A 153 -6.98 -2.58 -14.29
CA GLY A 153 -5.80 -1.70 -14.28
C GLY A 153 -4.65 -2.23 -15.12
N PRO A 154 -4.11 -3.42 -14.85
CA PRO A 154 -3.00 -3.97 -15.61
C PRO A 154 -3.34 -4.18 -17.09
N LEU A 155 -4.56 -4.61 -17.41
CA LEU A 155 -5.03 -4.79 -18.78
C LEU A 155 -5.10 -3.46 -19.52
N VAL A 156 -5.76 -2.45 -18.92
CA VAL A 156 -5.88 -1.10 -19.50
C VAL A 156 -4.51 -0.44 -19.62
N GLY A 157 -3.67 -0.59 -18.59
CA GLY A 157 -2.29 -0.07 -18.60
C GLY A 157 -1.47 -0.67 -19.73
N GLY A 158 -1.53 -2.00 -19.91
CA GLY A 158 -0.85 -2.68 -21.00
C GLY A 158 -1.35 -2.23 -22.38
N LEU A 159 -2.68 -2.18 -22.58
CA LEU A 159 -3.28 -1.71 -23.84
C LEU A 159 -2.89 -0.27 -24.18
N ILE A 160 -2.89 0.62 -23.19
CA ILE A 160 -2.47 2.01 -23.35
C ILE A 160 -1.01 2.09 -23.81
N VAL A 161 -0.12 1.29 -23.18
CA VAL A 161 1.30 1.29 -23.48
C VAL A 161 1.60 0.69 -24.85
N ASP A 162 0.88 -0.36 -25.24
CA ASP A 162 1.08 -1.04 -26.54
C ASP A 162 0.53 -0.24 -27.74
N HIS A 163 -0.57 0.52 -27.56
CA HIS A 163 -1.28 1.17 -28.67
C HIS A 163 -1.22 2.70 -28.69
N ALA A 164 -0.73 3.31 -27.60
CA ALA A 164 -0.62 4.77 -27.51
C ALA A 164 0.73 5.17 -26.93
N SER A 165 0.77 5.76 -25.76
CA SER A 165 2.00 6.13 -25.07
C SER A 165 1.83 5.83 -23.58
N TRP A 166 2.90 5.40 -22.92
CA TRP A 166 2.92 5.21 -21.47
C TRP A 166 2.48 6.47 -20.68
N ARG A 167 2.61 7.65 -21.27
CA ARG A 167 2.18 8.92 -20.65
C ARG A 167 0.70 8.95 -20.35
N TRP A 168 -0.13 8.30 -21.17
CA TRP A 168 -1.57 8.22 -20.97
C TRP A 168 -1.97 7.40 -19.73
N VAL A 169 -1.09 6.55 -19.23
CA VAL A 169 -1.29 5.84 -17.95
C VAL A 169 -1.50 6.84 -16.81
N PHE A 170 -0.79 7.95 -16.81
CA PHE A 170 -0.95 9.00 -15.81
C PHE A 170 -2.18 9.89 -16.08
N TYR A 171 -2.48 10.18 -17.33
CA TYR A 171 -3.68 10.96 -17.68
C TYR A 171 -4.98 10.20 -17.43
N LEU A 172 -4.95 8.87 -17.33
CA LEU A 172 -6.07 8.03 -16.93
C LEU A 172 -6.66 8.43 -15.56
N ASN A 173 -5.89 9.08 -14.71
CA ASN A 173 -6.37 9.56 -13.42
C ASN A 173 -7.34 10.76 -13.53
N LEU A 174 -7.30 11.55 -14.61
CA LEU A 174 -8.15 12.74 -14.78
C LEU A 174 -9.65 12.44 -14.85
N PRO A 175 -10.12 11.46 -15.67
CA PRO A 175 -11.54 11.10 -15.75
C PRO A 175 -12.17 10.67 -14.42
N PHE A 176 -11.39 10.17 -13.49
CA PHE A 176 -11.86 9.77 -12.16
C PHE A 176 -11.66 10.89 -11.13
N GLY A 177 -10.54 11.60 -11.20
CA GLY A 177 -10.18 12.61 -10.22
C GLY A 177 -10.98 13.90 -10.33
N ILE A 178 -11.27 14.37 -11.53
CA ILE A 178 -12.07 15.58 -11.73
C ILE A 178 -13.50 15.40 -11.15
N PRO A 179 -14.25 14.32 -11.48
CA PRO A 179 -15.53 14.07 -10.83
C PRO A 179 -15.42 13.86 -9.32
N ALA A 180 -14.34 13.22 -8.83
CA ALA A 180 -14.12 13.07 -7.39
C ALA A 180 -14.03 14.44 -6.68
N VAL A 181 -13.28 15.39 -7.26
CA VAL A 181 -13.19 16.77 -6.74
C VAL A 181 -14.55 17.45 -6.76
N LEU A 182 -15.29 17.39 -7.87
CA LEU A 182 -16.60 18.04 -8.02
C LEU A 182 -17.62 17.49 -7.01
N LEU A 183 -17.68 16.15 -6.86
CA LEU A 183 -18.56 15.51 -5.89
C LEU A 183 -18.16 15.84 -4.45
N ALA A 184 -16.86 15.82 -4.16
CA ALA A 184 -16.34 16.21 -2.84
C ALA A 184 -16.65 17.67 -2.50
N LEU A 185 -16.44 18.58 -3.45
CA LEU A 185 -16.79 20.00 -3.28
C LEU A 185 -18.25 20.19 -2.95
N ARG A 186 -19.15 19.47 -3.61
CA ARG A 186 -20.59 19.68 -3.49
C ARG A 186 -21.22 18.95 -2.31
N TYR A 187 -20.80 17.70 -2.06
CA TYR A 187 -21.54 16.78 -1.20
C TYR A 187 -20.80 16.34 0.08
N LEU A 188 -19.47 16.47 0.17
CA LEU A 188 -18.79 16.17 1.43
C LEU A 188 -19.18 17.20 2.51
N PRO A 189 -19.51 16.73 3.73
CA PRO A 189 -19.82 17.63 4.82
C PRO A 189 -18.60 18.45 5.21
N SER A 190 -18.79 19.75 5.45
CA SER A 190 -17.78 20.61 6.04
C SER A 190 -17.75 20.37 7.54
N THR A 191 -16.85 19.54 8.02
CA THR A 191 -16.63 19.36 9.45
C THR A 191 -15.88 20.56 10.00
N ARG A 192 -16.42 21.19 11.04
CA ARG A 192 -15.67 22.24 11.79
C ARG A 192 -14.52 21.53 12.51
N PRO A 193 -13.33 22.18 12.58
CA PRO A 193 -12.23 21.64 13.36
C PRO A 193 -12.67 21.38 14.80
N GLN A 194 -12.43 20.18 15.30
CA GLN A 194 -12.63 19.90 16.72
C GLN A 194 -11.52 20.60 17.50
N ARG A 195 -11.88 21.66 18.21
CA ARG A 195 -10.96 22.48 19.00
C ARG A 195 -10.56 21.88 20.35
N GLU A 196 -10.89 20.66 20.65
CA GLU A 196 -10.55 20.02 21.92
C GLU A 196 -9.16 19.38 21.84
N GLY A 197 -8.21 20.08 22.45
CA GLY A 197 -6.82 19.68 22.63
C GLY A 197 -5.87 20.23 21.55
N ARG A 198 -4.73 20.77 21.96
CA ARG A 198 -3.59 21.06 21.08
C ARG A 198 -3.09 19.74 20.51
N ALA A 199 -3.60 19.33 19.36
CA ALA A 199 -3.06 18.23 18.61
C ALA A 199 -1.62 18.59 18.21
N GLN A 200 -0.65 18.14 18.97
CA GLN A 200 0.76 18.32 18.63
C GLN A 200 1.08 17.35 17.49
N ILE A 201 1.51 17.89 16.37
CA ILE A 201 2.03 17.07 15.26
C ILE A 201 3.49 16.78 15.61
N ASP A 202 3.87 15.50 15.54
CA ASP A 202 5.28 15.12 15.68
C ASP A 202 6.04 15.40 14.37
N TRP A 203 6.37 16.67 14.18
CA TRP A 203 7.14 17.11 13.01
C TRP A 203 8.55 16.54 13.01
N LEU A 204 9.15 16.35 14.18
CA LEU A 204 10.49 15.82 14.30
C LEU A 204 10.51 14.33 13.96
N GLY A 205 9.60 13.54 14.51
CA GLY A 205 9.44 12.13 14.16
C GLY A 205 9.17 11.95 12.66
N ALA A 206 8.22 12.73 12.09
CA ALA A 206 7.93 12.70 10.67
C ALA A 206 9.17 13.04 9.82
N LEU A 207 9.93 14.08 10.19
CA LEU A 207 11.15 14.47 9.48
C LEU A 207 12.21 13.36 9.55
N LEU A 208 12.46 12.81 10.73
CA LEU A 208 13.46 11.74 10.92
C LEU A 208 13.06 10.47 10.17
N PHE A 209 11.78 10.08 10.18
CA PHE A 209 11.30 8.96 9.37
C PHE A 209 11.46 9.22 7.87
N THR A 210 11.14 10.44 7.41
CA THR A 210 11.34 10.84 6.01
C THR A 210 12.80 10.74 5.60
N LEU A 211 13.68 11.38 6.39
CA LEU A 211 15.11 11.38 6.12
C LEU A 211 15.70 9.97 6.19
N GLY A 212 15.39 9.23 7.25
CA GLY A 212 15.91 7.88 7.42
C GLY A 212 15.46 6.93 6.30
N SER A 213 14.19 6.95 5.94
CA SER A 213 13.67 6.12 4.85
C SER A 213 14.20 6.57 3.49
N GLY A 214 14.31 7.88 3.26
CA GLY A 214 14.90 8.43 2.04
C GLY A 214 16.37 8.04 1.88
N LEU A 215 17.18 8.19 2.95
CA LEU A 215 18.59 7.77 2.98
C LEU A 215 18.74 6.27 2.74
N LEU A 216 17.83 5.45 3.30
CA LEU A 216 17.84 4.00 3.09
C LEU A 216 17.61 3.66 1.62
N ILE A 217 16.53 4.18 1.02
CA ILE A 217 16.19 3.92 -0.38
C ILE A 217 17.32 4.42 -1.29
N TRP A 218 17.78 5.66 -1.08
CA TRP A 218 18.86 6.25 -1.87
C TRP A 218 20.17 5.47 -1.73
N GLY A 219 20.52 5.10 -0.50
CA GLY A 219 21.73 4.32 -0.21
C GLY A 219 21.69 2.93 -0.88
N LEU A 220 20.55 2.26 -0.87
CA LEU A 220 20.39 0.97 -1.52
C LEU A 220 20.42 1.09 -3.06
N GLU A 221 19.72 2.06 -3.62
CA GLU A 221 19.62 2.26 -5.08
C GLU A 221 20.98 2.60 -5.70
N PHE A 222 21.71 3.53 -5.10
CA PHE A 222 23.02 3.96 -5.60
C PHE A 222 24.20 3.18 -5.00
N LYS A 223 23.93 2.08 -4.26
CA LYS A 223 24.94 1.22 -3.60
C LYS A 223 25.88 1.98 -2.67
N LEU A 224 25.40 3.09 -2.09
CA LEU A 224 26.08 3.90 -1.11
C LEU A 224 25.85 3.32 0.29
N TRP A 225 26.49 2.21 0.61
CA TRP A 225 26.24 1.43 1.83
C TRP A 225 26.39 2.25 3.12
N TRP A 226 27.26 3.27 3.11
CA TRP A 226 27.39 4.18 4.24
C TRP A 226 26.12 5.01 4.48
N LEU A 227 25.38 5.40 3.42
CA LEU A 227 24.07 6.06 3.58
C LEU A 227 23.03 5.10 4.13
N ALA A 228 23.03 3.85 3.66
CA ALA A 228 22.14 2.82 4.19
C ALA A 228 22.42 2.55 5.67
N LEU A 229 23.70 2.54 6.09
CA LEU A 229 24.08 2.42 7.49
C LEU A 229 23.69 3.65 8.31
N LEU A 230 23.92 4.86 7.78
CA LEU A 230 23.49 6.11 8.42
C LEU A 230 21.98 6.14 8.62
N SER A 231 21.21 5.65 7.64
CA SER A 231 19.74 5.58 7.73
C SER A 231 19.26 4.76 8.92
N VAL A 232 19.96 3.68 9.27
CA VAL A 232 19.63 2.87 10.45
C VAL A 232 19.74 3.71 11.73
N GLY A 233 20.78 4.53 11.85
CA GLY A 233 20.94 5.45 12.98
C GLY A 233 19.85 6.51 13.03
N VAL A 234 19.50 7.10 11.88
CA VAL A 234 18.41 8.11 11.79
C VAL A 234 17.05 7.49 12.12
N LEU A 235 16.76 6.29 11.60
CA LEU A 235 15.50 5.56 11.91
C LEU A 235 15.45 5.13 13.38
N ALA A 236 16.57 4.71 13.97
CA ALA A 236 16.65 4.42 15.41
C ALA A 236 16.40 5.69 16.23
N GLY A 237 16.96 6.83 15.82
CA GLY A 237 16.67 8.14 16.41
C GLY A 237 15.20 8.54 16.27
N ALA A 238 14.58 8.29 15.11
CA ALA A 238 13.15 8.49 14.91
C ALA A 238 12.33 7.66 15.89
N LEU A 239 12.60 6.37 16.03
CA LEU A 239 11.91 5.49 16.98
C LEU A 239 12.12 5.94 18.44
N TRP A 240 13.31 6.46 18.76
CA TRP A 240 13.58 6.99 20.10
C TRP A 240 12.77 8.27 20.39
N VAL A 241 12.70 9.22 19.45
CA VAL A 241 11.85 10.43 19.54
C VAL A 241 10.39 10.02 19.70
N GLU A 242 9.89 9.16 18.82
CA GLU A 242 8.54 8.61 18.86
C GLU A 242 8.19 7.98 20.21
N SER A 243 9.14 7.25 20.81
CA SER A 243 8.91 6.59 22.11
C SER A 243 8.66 7.57 23.27
N ARG A 244 9.06 8.84 23.09
CA ARG A 244 8.97 9.90 24.09
C ARG A 244 7.92 10.98 23.75
N HIS A 245 7.44 11.01 22.51
CA HIS A 245 6.48 12.03 22.09
C HIS A 245 5.08 11.76 22.69
N PRO A 246 4.35 12.80 23.16
CA PRO A 246 3.00 12.64 23.71
C PRO A 246 1.97 12.10 22.71
N SER A 247 2.16 12.39 21.43
CA SER A 247 1.29 11.96 20.33
C SER A 247 2.11 11.35 19.20
N PRO A 248 2.68 10.15 19.40
CA PRO A 248 3.58 9.51 18.44
C PRO A 248 2.85 9.12 17.16
N LEU A 249 3.55 9.07 16.02
CA LEU A 249 3.05 8.55 14.75
C LEU A 249 2.84 7.04 14.83
N LEU A 250 3.77 6.34 15.50
CA LEU A 250 3.69 4.93 15.78
C LEU A 250 3.29 4.70 17.24
N PRO A 251 2.25 3.93 17.54
CA PRO A 251 1.79 3.70 18.92
C PRO A 251 2.71 2.75 19.69
N MET A 252 3.90 3.22 20.02
CA MET A 252 4.99 2.43 20.64
C MET A 252 4.55 1.67 21.90
N LYS A 253 3.65 2.27 22.70
CA LYS A 253 3.08 1.61 23.88
C LYS A 253 2.30 0.35 23.52
N ASN A 254 1.52 0.41 22.43
CA ASN A 254 0.68 -0.70 22.00
C ASN A 254 1.53 -1.80 21.34
N LEU A 255 2.72 -1.48 20.78
CA LEU A 255 3.63 -2.47 20.17
C LEU A 255 4.28 -3.43 21.18
N ARG A 256 4.16 -3.15 22.50
CA ARG A 256 4.58 -4.12 23.53
C ARG A 256 3.69 -5.38 23.54
N ALA A 257 2.43 -5.25 23.18
CA ALA A 257 1.54 -6.41 23.04
C ALA A 257 1.87 -7.21 21.77
N VAL A 258 1.71 -8.54 21.85
CA VAL A 258 2.06 -9.46 20.75
C VAL A 258 1.30 -9.14 19.48
N LEU A 259 0.00 -8.93 19.57
CA LEU A 259 -0.87 -8.79 18.41
C LEU A 259 -0.59 -7.50 17.60
N PRO A 260 -0.52 -6.27 18.17
CA PRO A 260 -0.10 -5.08 17.43
C PRO A 260 1.32 -5.18 16.88
N ARG A 261 2.26 -5.78 17.63
CA ARG A 261 3.63 -6.00 17.17
C ARG A 261 3.68 -6.88 15.92
N VAL A 262 2.98 -8.02 15.93
CA VAL A 262 2.85 -8.87 14.73
C VAL A 262 2.11 -8.12 13.62
N GLY A 263 1.12 -7.30 13.97
CA GLY A 263 0.39 -6.44 13.04
C GLY A 263 1.32 -5.51 12.26
N VAL A 264 2.18 -4.79 12.95
CA VAL A 264 3.12 -3.82 12.34
C VAL A 264 4.26 -4.52 11.61
N LEU A 265 5.00 -5.42 12.29
CA LEU A 265 6.17 -6.08 11.68
C LEU A 265 5.78 -7.08 10.60
N GLY A 266 4.68 -7.82 10.77
CA GLY A 266 4.16 -8.74 9.75
C GLY A 266 3.75 -8.00 8.48
N ASN A 267 3.09 -6.83 8.61
CA ASN A 267 2.75 -5.99 7.46
C ASN A 267 3.98 -5.37 6.80
N LEU A 268 4.99 -4.96 7.57
CA LEU A 268 6.25 -4.44 7.03
C LEU A 268 6.95 -5.48 6.13
N LEU A 269 7.15 -6.68 6.67
CA LEU A 269 7.89 -7.75 6.00
C LEU A 269 7.12 -8.34 4.82
N ALA A 270 5.85 -8.66 5.00
CA ALA A 270 5.02 -9.18 3.91
C ALA A 270 4.74 -8.11 2.85
N GLY A 271 4.61 -6.84 3.26
CA GLY A 271 4.52 -5.71 2.34
C GLY A 271 5.77 -5.56 1.47
N ALA A 272 6.96 -5.70 2.07
CA ALA A 272 8.23 -5.67 1.34
C ALA A 272 8.31 -6.77 0.26
N ALA A 273 7.97 -8.00 0.64
CA ALA A 273 7.97 -9.12 -0.30
C ALA A 273 6.94 -8.94 -1.42
N TYR A 274 5.71 -8.56 -1.08
CA TYR A 274 4.60 -8.51 -2.01
C TYR A 274 4.67 -7.34 -2.99
N PHE A 275 4.86 -6.10 -2.48
CA PHE A 275 4.92 -4.92 -3.36
C PHE A 275 6.21 -4.88 -4.17
N GLY A 276 7.33 -5.38 -3.62
CA GLY A 276 8.54 -5.59 -4.40
C GLY A 276 8.29 -6.55 -5.56
N THR A 277 7.58 -7.66 -5.33
CA THR A 277 7.22 -8.60 -6.39
C THR A 277 6.29 -7.97 -7.44
N ILE A 278 5.26 -7.20 -7.02
CA ILE A 278 4.38 -6.46 -7.95
C ILE A 278 5.20 -5.54 -8.87
N ALA A 279 6.20 -4.84 -8.33
CA ALA A 279 7.01 -3.91 -9.10
C ALA A 279 7.82 -4.60 -10.20
N TYR A 280 8.30 -5.82 -9.97
CA TYR A 280 9.22 -6.51 -10.89
C TYR A 280 8.60 -7.64 -11.72
N LEU A 281 7.39 -8.12 -11.41
CA LEU A 281 6.69 -9.12 -12.24
C LEU A 281 6.47 -8.67 -13.69
N PRO A 282 6.09 -7.42 -14.00
CA PRO A 282 6.00 -6.95 -15.38
C PRO A 282 7.33 -6.99 -16.12
N LEU A 283 8.44 -6.74 -15.41
CA LEU A 283 9.78 -6.84 -15.97
C LEU A 283 10.12 -8.29 -16.35
N PHE A 284 9.66 -9.28 -15.58
CA PHE A 284 9.75 -10.69 -15.95
C PHE A 284 9.03 -10.97 -17.27
N ALA A 285 7.80 -10.50 -17.43
CA ALA A 285 7.01 -10.74 -18.64
C ALA A 285 7.67 -10.12 -19.89
N GLN A 286 8.15 -8.89 -19.80
CA GLN A 286 8.75 -8.17 -20.93
C GLN A 286 10.22 -8.58 -21.16
N GLY A 287 11.02 -8.62 -20.10
CA GLY A 287 12.47 -8.82 -20.19
C GLY A 287 12.94 -10.26 -20.24
N VAL A 288 12.20 -11.21 -19.64
CA VAL A 288 12.53 -12.65 -19.66
C VAL A 288 11.75 -13.36 -20.74
N SER A 289 10.44 -13.13 -20.81
CA SER A 289 9.54 -13.85 -21.73
C SER A 289 9.36 -13.15 -23.07
N GLY A 290 9.90 -11.94 -23.27
CA GLY A 290 9.81 -11.17 -24.53
C GLY A 290 8.40 -10.75 -24.92
N GLN A 291 7.46 -10.71 -23.95
CA GLN A 291 6.06 -10.38 -24.19
C GLN A 291 5.83 -8.87 -24.17
N GLY A 292 4.72 -8.41 -24.77
CA GLY A 292 4.31 -7.00 -24.73
C GLY A 292 3.83 -6.50 -23.37
N ALA A 293 3.58 -5.20 -23.25
CA ALA A 293 3.10 -4.58 -22.01
C ALA A 293 1.73 -5.12 -21.57
N THR A 294 0.87 -5.53 -22.49
CA THR A 294 -0.40 -6.19 -22.15
C THR A 294 -0.18 -7.49 -21.36
N ALA A 295 0.74 -8.34 -21.78
CA ALA A 295 1.09 -9.58 -21.05
C ALA A 295 1.70 -9.26 -19.67
N ALA A 296 2.50 -8.18 -19.58
CA ALA A 296 3.02 -7.66 -18.33
C ALA A 296 1.92 -7.16 -17.38
N GLY A 297 0.81 -6.68 -17.91
CA GLY A 297 -0.38 -6.36 -17.14
C GLY A 297 -1.12 -7.61 -16.66
N VAL A 298 -1.35 -8.54 -17.59
CA VAL A 298 -2.10 -9.76 -17.30
C VAL A 298 -1.43 -10.62 -16.22
N ILE A 299 -0.09 -10.65 -16.13
CA ILE A 299 0.63 -11.42 -15.09
C ILE A 299 0.29 -10.97 -13.65
N LEU A 300 -0.04 -9.68 -13.44
CA LEU A 300 -0.40 -9.14 -12.13
C LEU A 300 -1.85 -9.47 -11.74
N THR A 301 -2.73 -9.66 -12.72
CA THR A 301 -4.16 -9.83 -12.48
C THR A 301 -4.48 -10.97 -11.52
N PRO A 302 -3.95 -12.20 -11.65
CA PRO A 302 -4.22 -13.29 -10.70
C PRO A 302 -3.76 -12.96 -9.28
N MET A 303 -2.63 -12.27 -9.14
CA MET A 303 -2.10 -11.86 -7.84
C MET A 303 -3.05 -10.89 -7.10
N LEU A 304 -3.62 -9.94 -7.82
CA LEU A 304 -4.57 -8.97 -7.26
C LEU A 304 -5.96 -9.60 -7.01
N LEU A 305 -6.40 -10.50 -7.89
CA LEU A 305 -7.63 -11.27 -7.70
C LEU A 305 -7.53 -12.23 -6.51
N GLY A 306 -6.38 -12.88 -6.34
CA GLY A 306 -6.10 -13.73 -5.18
C GLY A 306 -6.25 -12.94 -3.88
N TRP A 307 -5.64 -11.76 -3.79
CA TRP A 307 -5.77 -10.88 -2.61
C TRP A 307 -7.23 -10.49 -2.35
N THR A 308 -7.90 -9.93 -3.33
CA THR A 308 -9.27 -9.43 -3.16
C THR A 308 -10.24 -10.55 -2.84
N GLY A 309 -10.19 -11.66 -3.60
CA GLY A 309 -11.08 -12.81 -3.42
C GLY A 309 -10.94 -13.46 -2.04
N THR A 310 -9.70 -13.65 -1.59
CA THR A 310 -9.45 -14.26 -0.28
C THR A 310 -9.71 -13.30 0.88
N SER A 311 -9.58 -11.98 0.70
CA SER A 311 -10.03 -11.00 1.70
C SER A 311 -11.54 -11.07 1.92
N ILE A 312 -12.32 -11.18 0.84
CA ILE A 312 -13.78 -11.35 0.90
C ILE A 312 -14.13 -12.70 1.56
N LEU A 313 -13.44 -13.77 1.18
CA LEU A 313 -13.63 -15.09 1.78
C LEU A 313 -13.27 -15.09 3.28
N ALA A 314 -12.17 -14.44 3.65
CA ALA A 314 -11.75 -14.29 5.05
C ALA A 314 -12.81 -13.57 5.89
N ALA A 315 -13.42 -12.50 5.34
CA ALA A 315 -14.50 -11.79 6.03
C ALA A 315 -15.70 -12.71 6.35
N ARG A 316 -16.02 -13.67 5.47
CA ARG A 316 -17.08 -14.65 5.70
C ARG A 316 -16.70 -15.75 6.69
N LEU A 317 -15.43 -16.14 6.70
CA LEU A 317 -14.93 -17.24 7.53
C LEU A 317 -14.53 -16.81 8.94
N ILE A 318 -14.32 -15.52 9.17
CA ILE A 318 -13.81 -14.98 10.45
C ILE A 318 -14.68 -15.36 11.64
N GLY A 319 -16.01 -15.37 11.47
CA GLY A 319 -16.95 -15.76 12.51
C GLY A 319 -16.88 -17.24 12.90
N ARG A 320 -16.42 -18.12 12.00
CA ARG A 320 -16.31 -19.56 12.22
C ARG A 320 -14.91 -20.00 12.66
N LEU A 321 -13.87 -19.44 12.05
CA LEU A 321 -12.48 -19.88 12.22
C LEU A 321 -11.65 -18.96 13.12
N GLY A 322 -12.14 -17.74 13.36
CA GLY A 322 -11.43 -16.71 14.12
C GLY A 322 -10.29 -16.05 13.32
N THR A 323 -9.88 -14.87 13.78
CA THR A 323 -8.86 -14.06 13.10
C THR A 323 -7.48 -14.73 13.12
N THR A 324 -7.08 -15.32 14.24
CA THR A 324 -5.74 -15.91 14.40
C THR A 324 -5.47 -17.06 13.43
N ARG A 325 -6.42 -18.01 13.29
CA ARG A 325 -6.27 -19.15 12.37
C ARG A 325 -6.15 -18.68 10.92
N LEU A 326 -7.00 -17.77 10.50
CA LEU A 326 -6.98 -17.24 9.14
C LEU A 326 -5.69 -16.47 8.84
N THR A 327 -5.19 -15.68 9.80
CA THR A 327 -3.89 -15.01 9.70
C THR A 327 -2.76 -16.01 9.47
N LEU A 328 -2.71 -17.09 10.27
CA LEU A 328 -1.69 -18.13 10.16
C LEU A 328 -1.78 -18.88 8.82
N TRP A 329 -3.00 -19.18 8.35
CA TRP A 329 -3.19 -19.75 7.01
C TRP A 329 -2.64 -18.84 5.92
N GLY A 330 -2.92 -17.53 6.02
CA GLY A 330 -2.39 -16.55 5.08
C GLY A 330 -0.86 -16.55 5.02
N PHE A 331 -0.19 -16.55 6.17
CA PHE A 331 1.27 -16.61 6.20
C PHE A 331 1.82 -17.95 5.70
N ASN A 332 1.17 -19.08 5.97
CA ASN A 332 1.56 -20.37 5.40
C ASN A 332 1.48 -20.35 3.86
N ILE A 333 0.38 -19.81 3.31
CA ILE A 333 0.19 -19.66 1.87
C ILE A 333 1.27 -18.75 1.26
N LEU A 334 1.61 -17.63 1.95
CA LEU A 334 2.69 -16.74 1.50
C LEU A 334 4.03 -17.44 1.44
N VAL A 335 4.40 -18.24 2.47
CA VAL A 335 5.65 -19.02 2.45
C VAL A 335 5.67 -19.95 1.25
N VAL A 336 4.61 -20.72 1.01
CA VAL A 336 4.50 -21.61 -0.14
C VAL A 336 4.65 -20.83 -1.46
N ALA A 337 3.96 -19.71 -1.60
CA ALA A 337 4.04 -18.90 -2.81
C ALA A 337 5.45 -18.39 -3.09
N PHE A 338 6.16 -17.90 -2.09
CA PHE A 338 7.51 -17.37 -2.28
C PHE A 338 8.57 -18.48 -2.44
N VAL A 339 8.36 -19.68 -1.88
CA VAL A 339 9.15 -20.87 -2.24
C VAL A 339 8.95 -21.18 -3.73
N LEU A 340 7.71 -21.19 -4.22
CA LEU A 340 7.42 -21.43 -5.63
C LEU A 340 8.03 -20.35 -6.54
N PHE A 341 7.96 -19.06 -6.19
CA PHE A 341 8.63 -18.01 -6.94
C PHE A 341 10.15 -18.21 -7.01
N ALA A 342 10.79 -18.58 -5.88
CA ALA A 342 12.24 -18.78 -5.82
C ALA A 342 12.69 -20.01 -6.66
N VAL A 343 11.90 -21.09 -6.66
CA VAL A 343 12.23 -22.33 -7.39
C VAL A 343 11.86 -22.23 -8.88
N LEU A 344 10.72 -21.60 -9.18
CA LEU A 344 10.13 -21.55 -10.53
C LEU A 344 10.47 -20.25 -11.29
N ALA A 345 11.51 -19.51 -10.89
CA ALA A 345 11.87 -18.21 -11.50
C ALA A 345 12.21 -18.29 -13.01
N HIS A 346 12.43 -19.48 -13.55
CA HIS A 346 12.67 -19.73 -14.98
C HIS A 346 11.48 -20.40 -15.69
N ALA A 347 10.35 -20.56 -14.99
CA ALA A 347 9.17 -21.22 -15.53
C ALA A 347 8.41 -20.32 -16.53
N PRO A 348 7.55 -20.90 -17.37
CA PRO A 348 6.70 -20.14 -18.27
C PRO A 348 5.83 -19.11 -17.56
N LEU A 349 5.45 -18.04 -18.27
CA LEU A 349 4.70 -16.89 -17.75
C LEU A 349 3.42 -17.29 -17.00
N TRP A 350 2.66 -18.26 -17.52
CA TRP A 350 1.41 -18.72 -16.89
C TRP A 350 1.63 -19.39 -15.53
N VAL A 351 2.79 -20.07 -15.33
CA VAL A 351 3.17 -20.65 -14.04
C VAL A 351 3.44 -19.54 -13.02
N ILE A 352 4.25 -18.55 -13.40
CA ILE A 352 4.57 -17.40 -12.55
C ILE A 352 3.29 -16.63 -12.19
N SER A 353 2.38 -16.49 -13.14
CA SER A 353 1.06 -15.87 -12.93
C SER A 353 0.20 -16.64 -11.92
N ALA A 354 0.18 -17.98 -12.02
CA ALA A 354 -0.52 -18.85 -11.07
C ALA A 354 0.09 -18.78 -9.66
N VAL A 355 1.42 -18.73 -9.55
CA VAL A 355 2.12 -18.49 -8.27
C VAL A 355 1.75 -17.12 -7.70
N GLY A 356 1.60 -16.10 -8.56
CA GLY A 356 1.08 -14.79 -8.18
C GLY A 356 -0.29 -14.86 -7.52
N PHE A 357 -1.22 -15.66 -8.05
CA PHE A 357 -2.52 -15.88 -7.41
C PHE A 357 -2.40 -16.48 -6.00
N VAL A 358 -1.49 -17.43 -5.81
CA VAL A 358 -1.23 -18.03 -4.48
C VAL A 358 -0.67 -16.96 -3.52
N ALA A 359 0.28 -16.14 -3.98
CA ALA A 359 0.83 -15.05 -3.17
C ALA A 359 -0.23 -14.01 -2.77
N GLY A 360 -1.08 -13.60 -3.72
CA GLY A 360 -2.21 -12.72 -3.46
C GLY A 360 -3.18 -13.33 -2.45
N SER A 361 -3.47 -14.62 -2.58
CA SER A 361 -4.35 -15.34 -1.64
C SER A 361 -3.79 -15.34 -0.21
N GLY A 362 -2.49 -15.52 -0.06
CA GLY A 362 -1.81 -15.41 1.22
C GLY A 362 -1.93 -14.02 1.84
N MET A 363 -1.76 -12.95 1.03
CA MET A 363 -1.94 -11.57 1.48
C MET A 363 -3.38 -11.29 1.93
N GLY A 364 -4.37 -11.75 1.16
CA GLY A 364 -5.78 -11.55 1.50
C GLY A 364 -6.16 -12.17 2.84
N PHE A 365 -5.75 -13.41 3.08
CA PHE A 365 -6.00 -14.05 4.37
C PHE A 365 -5.21 -13.41 5.51
N SER A 366 -3.90 -13.15 5.34
CA SER A 366 -3.06 -12.67 6.44
C SER A 366 -3.32 -11.20 6.79
N MET A 367 -3.23 -10.29 5.82
CA MET A 367 -3.23 -8.84 6.10
C MET A 367 -4.60 -8.33 6.51
N PHE A 368 -5.67 -8.81 5.86
CA PHE A 368 -7.04 -8.42 6.20
C PHE A 368 -7.43 -8.88 7.61
N THR A 369 -7.18 -10.15 7.93
CA THR A 369 -7.56 -10.71 9.24
C THR A 369 -6.69 -10.16 10.38
N LEU A 370 -5.41 -9.91 10.11
CA LEU A 370 -4.48 -9.32 11.07
C LEU A 370 -4.87 -7.88 11.43
N LEU A 371 -5.25 -7.08 10.43
CA LEU A 371 -5.76 -5.73 10.65
C LEU A 371 -7.02 -5.75 11.54
N LEU A 372 -7.99 -6.60 11.21
CA LEU A 372 -9.22 -6.72 12.01
C LEU A 372 -8.94 -7.21 13.44
N ALA A 373 -8.07 -8.21 13.60
CA ALA A 373 -7.69 -8.71 14.91
C ALA A 373 -7.09 -7.61 15.80
N VAL A 374 -6.17 -6.83 15.24
CA VAL A 374 -5.55 -5.72 15.96
C VAL A 374 -6.57 -4.62 16.29
N GLN A 375 -7.46 -4.29 15.37
CA GLN A 375 -8.52 -3.30 15.60
C GLN A 375 -9.50 -3.75 16.71
N GLN A 376 -9.82 -5.03 16.76
CA GLN A 376 -10.70 -5.60 17.81
C GLN A 376 -10.05 -5.58 19.21
N ALA A 377 -8.73 -5.78 19.26
CA ALA A 377 -7.97 -5.80 20.51
C ALA A 377 -7.54 -4.40 21.00
N THR A 378 -7.78 -3.36 20.22
CA THR A 378 -7.32 -1.99 20.50
C THR A 378 -8.45 -1.14 21.07
N ALA A 379 -8.15 -0.38 22.13
CA ALA A 379 -9.09 0.59 22.69
C ALA A 379 -9.52 1.64 21.63
N LYS A 380 -10.77 2.10 21.71
CA LYS A 380 -11.33 3.07 20.75
C LYS A 380 -10.47 4.32 20.58
N ALA A 381 -9.84 4.80 21.68
CA ALA A 381 -8.98 5.97 21.67
C ALA A 381 -7.71 5.80 20.82
N ASP A 382 -7.17 4.56 20.75
CA ASP A 382 -5.91 4.25 20.04
C ASP A 382 -6.12 3.61 18.68
N LEU A 383 -7.39 3.36 18.30
CA LEU A 383 -7.76 2.59 17.10
C LEU A 383 -7.19 3.22 15.81
N GLY A 384 -7.28 4.55 15.70
CA GLY A 384 -6.75 5.30 14.55
C GLY A 384 -5.23 5.18 14.45
N ALA A 385 -4.52 5.40 15.55
CA ALA A 385 -3.06 5.34 15.60
C ALA A 385 -2.52 3.95 15.25
N VAL A 386 -3.13 2.89 15.82
CA VAL A 386 -2.71 1.50 15.56
C VAL A 386 -3.03 1.08 14.13
N THR A 387 -4.21 1.45 13.62
CA THR A 387 -4.59 1.18 12.22
C THR A 387 -3.63 1.87 11.24
N SER A 388 -3.33 3.15 11.49
CA SER A 388 -2.39 3.92 10.68
C SER A 388 -0.99 3.31 10.71
N ALA A 389 -0.51 2.86 11.87
CA ALA A 389 0.79 2.20 12.01
C ALA A 389 0.90 0.92 11.17
N ILE A 390 -0.17 0.10 11.13
CA ILE A 390 -0.20 -1.12 10.30
C ILE A 390 -0.15 -0.78 8.81
N LEU A 391 -0.97 0.17 8.36
CA LEU A 391 -1.01 0.60 6.97
C LEU A 391 0.31 1.27 6.55
N PHE A 392 0.85 2.13 7.43
CA PHE A 392 2.18 2.74 7.27
C PHE A 392 3.26 1.68 7.09
N SER A 393 3.32 0.69 8.00
CA SER A 393 4.34 -0.36 7.96
C SER A 393 4.28 -1.17 6.67
N ARG A 394 3.08 -1.49 6.18
CA ARG A 394 2.91 -2.19 4.91
C ARG A 394 3.45 -1.40 3.72
N GLN A 395 3.13 -0.09 3.65
CA GLN A 395 3.59 0.78 2.57
C GLN A 395 5.11 1.01 2.64
N MET A 396 5.63 1.26 3.83
CA MET A 396 7.08 1.41 4.08
C MET A 396 7.81 0.13 3.69
N GLY A 397 7.27 -1.04 4.11
CA GLY A 397 7.79 -2.34 3.67
C GLY A 397 7.86 -2.41 2.14
N GLY A 398 6.77 -2.03 1.46
CA GLY A 398 6.72 -2.00 -0.01
C GLY A 398 7.82 -1.15 -0.63
N ALA A 399 8.03 0.06 -0.15
CA ALA A 399 9.08 0.96 -0.64
C ALA A 399 10.49 0.37 -0.45
N VAL A 400 10.79 -0.10 0.77
CA VAL A 400 12.08 -0.72 1.11
C VAL A 400 12.28 -2.03 0.34
N GLY A 401 11.24 -2.86 0.25
CA GLY A 401 11.29 -4.15 -0.46
C GLY A 401 11.56 -3.97 -1.94
N THR A 402 10.93 -2.99 -2.59
CA THR A 402 11.17 -2.67 -4.00
C THR A 402 12.63 -2.25 -4.23
N ALA A 403 13.17 -1.37 -3.39
CA ALA A 403 14.57 -0.93 -3.48
C ALA A 403 15.56 -2.08 -3.24
N LEU A 404 15.35 -2.91 -2.20
CA LEU A 404 16.19 -4.08 -1.91
C LEU A 404 16.18 -5.10 -3.05
N MET A 405 15.00 -5.40 -3.60
CA MET A 405 14.89 -6.32 -4.74
C MET A 405 15.59 -5.76 -5.98
N GLY A 406 15.46 -4.45 -6.25
CA GLY A 406 16.17 -3.80 -7.35
C GLY A 406 17.68 -3.95 -7.26
N THR A 407 18.24 -3.75 -6.06
CA THR A 407 19.67 -3.96 -5.80
C THR A 407 20.12 -5.39 -6.12
N LEU A 408 19.32 -6.40 -5.75
CA LEU A 408 19.64 -7.82 -5.99
C LEU A 408 19.48 -8.24 -7.45
N ILE A 409 18.52 -7.66 -8.17
CA ILE A 409 18.35 -7.91 -9.61
C ILE A 409 19.57 -7.36 -10.35
N GLY A 410 19.93 -6.11 -10.08
CA GLY A 410 21.08 -5.43 -10.64
C GLY A 410 20.83 -4.88 -12.05
N GLU A 411 21.46 -3.77 -12.37
CA GLU A 411 21.32 -3.06 -13.66
C GLU A 411 21.72 -3.91 -14.87
N ALA A 412 22.85 -4.61 -14.75
CA ALA A 412 23.35 -5.47 -15.83
C ALA A 412 22.36 -6.56 -16.20
N ALA A 413 21.61 -7.10 -15.24
CA ALA A 413 20.57 -8.09 -15.50
C ALA A 413 19.33 -7.45 -16.14
N ILE A 414 18.95 -6.25 -15.71
CA ILE A 414 17.81 -5.50 -16.29
C ILE A 414 18.10 -5.13 -17.75
N SER A 415 19.31 -4.70 -18.05
CA SER A 415 19.69 -4.28 -19.42
C SER A 415 19.91 -5.44 -20.36
N SER A 416 20.46 -6.58 -19.89
CA SER A 416 20.70 -7.76 -20.72
C SER A 416 19.47 -8.63 -20.95
N GLY A 417 18.48 -8.58 -20.06
CA GLY A 417 17.26 -9.39 -20.18
C GLY A 417 17.49 -10.90 -20.08
N GLY A 418 16.54 -11.68 -20.58
CA GLY A 418 16.66 -13.14 -20.72
C GLY A 418 17.03 -13.88 -19.44
N GLY A 419 17.96 -14.84 -19.51
CA GLY A 419 18.37 -15.67 -18.39
C GLY A 419 19.09 -14.91 -17.27
N ALA A 420 19.83 -13.84 -17.60
CA ALA A 420 20.49 -13.01 -16.58
C ALA A 420 19.46 -12.28 -15.71
N LEU A 421 18.40 -11.76 -16.32
CA LEU A 421 17.29 -11.13 -15.62
C LEU A 421 16.50 -12.16 -14.79
N ALA A 422 16.23 -13.35 -15.33
CA ALA A 422 15.54 -14.41 -14.59
C ALA A 422 16.33 -14.80 -13.31
N SER A 423 17.65 -14.93 -13.41
CA SER A 423 18.53 -15.20 -12.26
C SER A 423 18.56 -14.04 -11.26
N GLY A 424 18.51 -12.79 -11.74
CA GLY A 424 18.37 -11.59 -10.89
C GLY A 424 17.06 -11.60 -10.12
N LEU A 425 15.95 -11.86 -10.81
CA LEU A 425 14.62 -11.98 -10.20
C LEU A 425 14.54 -13.14 -9.21
N GLN A 426 15.20 -14.26 -9.49
CA GLN A 426 15.28 -15.38 -8.55
C GLN A 426 15.92 -14.94 -7.23
N ARG A 427 17.03 -14.21 -7.26
CA ARG A 427 17.66 -13.67 -6.03
C ARG A 427 16.71 -12.74 -5.26
N ALA A 428 15.95 -11.89 -5.97
CA ALA A 428 14.94 -11.04 -5.37
C ALA A 428 13.80 -11.85 -4.72
N PHE A 429 13.34 -12.92 -5.36
CA PHE A 429 12.32 -13.82 -4.79
C PHE A 429 12.83 -14.61 -3.59
N VAL A 430 14.12 -14.99 -3.55
CA VAL A 430 14.75 -15.58 -2.37
C VAL A 430 14.78 -14.59 -1.20
N LEU A 431 15.10 -13.32 -1.43
CA LEU A 431 14.97 -12.28 -0.39
C LEU A 431 13.54 -12.18 0.11
N ALA A 432 12.55 -12.13 -0.81
CA ALA A 432 11.14 -12.08 -0.44
C ALA A 432 10.72 -13.29 0.40
N LEU A 433 11.19 -14.49 0.06
CA LEU A 433 10.98 -15.70 0.86
C LEU A 433 11.52 -15.54 2.28
N VAL A 434 12.76 -15.04 2.43
CA VAL A 434 13.37 -14.80 3.76
C VAL A 434 12.50 -13.85 4.57
N LEU A 435 12.07 -12.73 3.99
CA LEU A 435 11.20 -11.76 4.67
C LEU A 435 9.86 -12.37 5.11
N VAL A 436 9.24 -13.16 4.23
CA VAL A 436 7.97 -13.83 4.52
C VAL A 436 8.15 -14.92 5.60
N VAL A 437 9.25 -15.68 5.58
CA VAL A 437 9.54 -16.68 6.62
C VAL A 437 9.73 -16.01 7.97
N VAL A 438 10.43 -14.88 8.05
CA VAL A 438 10.57 -14.10 9.29
C VAL A 438 9.19 -13.61 9.77
N ALA A 439 8.34 -13.09 8.85
CA ALA A 439 6.97 -12.68 9.18
C ALA A 439 6.13 -13.87 9.67
N TRP A 440 6.27 -15.03 9.05
CA TRP A 440 5.60 -16.28 9.44
C TRP A 440 6.02 -16.74 10.85
N VAL A 441 7.33 -16.73 11.15
CA VAL A 441 7.84 -17.06 12.50
C VAL A 441 7.25 -16.10 13.53
N LEU A 442 7.23 -14.80 13.26
CA LEU A 442 6.59 -13.82 14.13
C LEU A 442 5.10 -14.12 14.32
N ALA A 443 4.39 -14.47 13.25
CA ALA A 443 2.96 -14.78 13.31
C ALA A 443 2.66 -16.03 14.16
N GLN A 444 3.59 -17.01 14.29
CA GLN A 444 3.39 -18.16 15.18
C GLN A 444 3.23 -17.74 16.65
N THR A 445 3.75 -16.58 17.04
CA THR A 445 3.55 -16.06 18.41
C THR A 445 2.09 -15.74 18.72
N LEU A 446 1.24 -15.53 17.69
CA LEU A 446 -0.20 -15.32 17.85
C LEU A 446 -0.94 -16.53 18.43
N ARG A 447 -0.36 -17.74 18.32
CA ARG A 447 -0.94 -18.95 18.94
C ARG A 447 -1.05 -18.85 20.45
N LYS A 448 -0.22 -17.99 21.07
CA LYS A 448 -0.21 -17.75 22.53
C LYS A 448 -1.21 -16.67 22.95
N VAL A 449 -1.85 -15.98 22.00
CA VAL A 449 -2.86 -14.96 22.29
C VAL A 449 -4.23 -15.64 22.35
N PRO A 450 -5.04 -15.40 23.40
CA PRO A 450 -6.39 -15.95 23.48
C PRO A 450 -7.20 -15.60 22.24
N ALA A 451 -8.02 -16.55 21.76
CA ALA A 451 -8.81 -16.35 20.54
C ALA A 451 -9.80 -15.20 20.72
N LEU A 452 -9.58 -14.09 20.05
CA LEU A 452 -10.55 -12.99 19.95
C LEU A 452 -11.65 -13.41 18.97
N GLY A 453 -12.86 -13.69 19.47
CA GLY A 453 -14.06 -13.90 18.66
C GLY A 453 -14.38 -15.35 18.29
N GLY A 454 -14.34 -16.28 19.23
CA GLY A 454 -15.13 -17.52 19.15
C GLY A 454 -16.40 -17.33 19.98
N THR A 455 -17.58 -17.56 19.41
CA THR A 455 -18.85 -17.69 20.11
C THR A 455 -18.79 -18.87 21.08
N GLY A 456 -18.23 -18.62 22.28
CA GLY A 456 -18.01 -19.68 23.28
C GLY A 456 -17.65 -19.15 24.66
N ALA A 457 -18.09 -17.94 25.03
CA ALA A 457 -17.93 -17.42 26.38
C ALA A 457 -19.01 -16.36 26.71
N GLN A 458 -20.27 -16.75 26.58
CA GLN A 458 -21.38 -16.11 27.27
C GLN A 458 -22.32 -17.24 27.77
N SER A 459 -21.84 -18.03 28.73
CA SER A 459 -22.65 -18.82 29.63
C SER A 459 -21.78 -19.23 30.82
N ALA A 460 -21.57 -18.31 31.73
CA ALA A 460 -21.30 -18.56 33.13
C ALA A 460 -21.39 -17.22 33.87
N ASP A 461 -22.46 -17.09 34.64
CA ASP A 461 -22.79 -16.14 35.71
C ASP A 461 -23.29 -14.75 35.26
#